data_0b62dc11cd1592cedfd3d180bbe28d98
#
_entry.id   0b62dc11cd1592cedfd3d180bbe28d98
#
_cell.length_a   1.000
_cell.length_b   1.000
_cell.length_c   1.000
_cell.angle_alpha   90.00
_cell.angle_beta   90.00
_cell.angle_gamma   90.00
#
_symmetry.space_group_name_H-M   'P 1'
#
loop_
_entity.id
_entity.type
_entity.pdbx_description
1 polymer ?
#
loop_
_entity_poly.entity_id
_entity_poly.type
_entity_poly.pdbx_seq_one_letter_code
_entity_poly.pdbx_strand_id
1 'polypeptide(L)'
;LLINFFYVEKLENCGLPVEWMSLIILSYSAIQMLAEPILGKLSDGKNEKSGREKLPTVTASIAGVAFLLFGVVKFRAAVLLLMLILPLLLNLPEYLLMDLENQFVDEAECGSQRAAMLSVLNMGVNLVEILTLSASAFLTKIGIQWCFVFVGCFLMVIAHLFARIQK
;
A
#
# COMPACT_ATOMS: atom_id res chain seq x y z
N LEU A 1 5.08 -3.64 -2.88
CA LEU A 1 6.28 -4.52 -2.93
C LEU A 1 6.00 -5.90 -2.31
N LEU A 2 5.48 -6.00 -1.08
CA LEU A 2 5.23 -7.27 -0.36
C LEU A 2 4.36 -8.26 -1.16
N ILE A 3 3.28 -7.80 -1.79
CA ILE A 3 2.41 -8.65 -2.62
C ILE A 3 3.21 -9.31 -3.74
N ASN A 4 4.07 -8.56 -4.43
CA ASN A 4 4.85 -9.06 -5.56
C ASN A 4 5.80 -10.21 -5.17
N PHE A 5 6.22 -10.29 -3.91
CA PHE A 5 7.09 -11.36 -3.42
C PHE A 5 6.32 -12.58 -2.91
N PHE A 6 5.21 -12.36 -2.22
CA PHE A 6 4.56 -13.43 -1.44
C PHE A 6 3.19 -13.88 -1.98
N TYR A 7 2.68 -13.26 -3.08
CA TYR A 7 1.37 -13.59 -3.61
C TYR A 7 1.29 -15.02 -4.14
N VAL A 8 2.35 -15.51 -4.79
CA VAL A 8 2.38 -16.85 -5.40
C VAL A 8 2.10 -17.90 -4.34
N GLU A 9 2.90 -17.91 -3.26
CA GLU A 9 2.74 -18.87 -2.18
C GLU A 9 1.35 -18.79 -1.52
N LYS A 10 0.80 -17.56 -1.36
CA LYS A 10 -0.54 -17.40 -0.83
C LYS A 10 -1.61 -18.00 -1.74
N LEU A 11 -1.51 -17.77 -3.06
CA LEU A 11 -2.46 -18.26 -4.04
C LEU A 11 -2.38 -19.80 -4.19
N GLU A 12 -1.18 -20.36 -4.19
CA GLU A 12 -0.94 -21.80 -4.18
C GLU A 12 -1.58 -22.46 -2.94
N ASN A 13 -1.37 -21.89 -1.76
CA ASN A 13 -1.98 -22.36 -0.52
C ASN A 13 -3.52 -22.29 -0.52
N CYS A 14 -4.09 -21.43 -1.38
CA CYS A 14 -5.53 -21.41 -1.65
C CYS A 14 -5.96 -22.40 -2.75
N GLY A 15 -5.02 -23.19 -3.30
CA GLY A 15 -5.26 -24.23 -4.32
C GLY A 15 -5.44 -23.67 -5.73
N LEU A 16 -4.87 -22.51 -6.04
CA LEU A 16 -4.83 -21.97 -7.39
C LEU A 16 -3.65 -22.57 -8.16
N PRO A 17 -3.84 -22.98 -9.45
CA PRO A 17 -2.77 -23.53 -10.26
C PRO A 17 -1.67 -22.52 -10.52
N VAL A 18 -0.42 -22.98 -10.52
CA VAL A 18 0.77 -22.12 -10.76
C VAL A 18 0.72 -21.47 -12.13
N GLU A 19 0.16 -22.14 -13.13
CA GLU A 19 0.01 -21.64 -14.50
C GLU A 19 -0.78 -20.33 -14.58
N TRP A 20 -1.66 -20.07 -13.61
CA TRP A 20 -2.49 -18.86 -13.56
C TRP A 20 -1.77 -17.66 -12.93
N MET A 21 -0.62 -17.88 -12.25
CA MET A 21 0.06 -16.83 -11.51
C MET A 21 0.51 -15.68 -12.40
N SER A 22 1.03 -15.98 -13.60
CA SER A 22 1.44 -14.97 -14.57
C SER A 22 0.25 -14.12 -15.06
N LEU A 23 -0.91 -14.75 -15.27
CA LEU A 23 -2.12 -14.04 -15.69
C LEU A 23 -2.66 -13.15 -14.56
N ILE A 24 -2.62 -13.64 -13.32
CA ILE A 24 -3.07 -12.90 -12.15
C ILE A 24 -2.20 -11.66 -11.93
N ILE A 25 -0.87 -11.79 -12.01
CA ILE A 25 0.02 -10.63 -11.84
C ILE A 25 -0.09 -9.65 -13.00
N LEU A 26 -0.31 -10.15 -14.22
CA LEU A 26 -0.57 -9.29 -15.37
C LEU A 26 -1.87 -8.48 -15.17
N SER A 27 -2.93 -9.12 -14.69
CA SER A 27 -4.20 -8.45 -14.37
C SER A 27 -4.02 -7.41 -13.26
N TYR A 28 -3.26 -7.75 -12.21
CA TYR A 28 -2.89 -6.84 -11.13
C TYR A 28 -2.18 -5.60 -11.68
N SER A 29 -1.14 -5.78 -12.51
CA SER A 29 -0.37 -4.68 -13.11
C SER A 29 -1.21 -3.84 -14.08
N ALA A 30 -2.10 -4.47 -14.85
CA ALA A 30 -3.02 -3.77 -15.75
C ALA A 30 -4.01 -2.88 -14.95
N ILE A 31 -4.56 -3.38 -13.85
CA ILE A 31 -5.44 -2.60 -12.97
C ILE A 31 -4.67 -1.43 -12.35
N GLN A 32 -3.44 -1.66 -11.90
CA GLN A 32 -2.57 -0.62 -11.38
C GLN A 32 -2.36 0.50 -12.41
N MET A 33 -1.96 0.15 -13.63
CA MET A 33 -1.73 1.10 -14.73
C MET A 33 -2.99 1.90 -15.11
N LEU A 34 -4.16 1.26 -15.10
CA LEU A 34 -5.43 1.92 -15.40
C LEU A 34 -5.93 2.80 -14.25
N ALA A 35 -5.57 2.47 -13.02
CA ALA A 35 -5.96 3.22 -11.83
C ALA A 35 -5.22 4.56 -11.71
N GLU A 36 -3.95 4.62 -12.11
CA GLU A 36 -3.11 5.80 -12.00
C GLU A 36 -3.76 7.10 -12.53
N PRO A 37 -4.21 7.16 -13.80
CA PRO A 37 -4.80 8.39 -14.33
C PRO A 37 -6.15 8.75 -13.69
N ILE A 38 -6.88 7.76 -13.14
CA ILE A 38 -8.16 7.99 -12.45
C ILE A 38 -7.89 8.57 -11.07
N LEU A 39 -6.92 8.03 -10.35
CA LEU A 39 -6.53 8.47 -9.01
C LEU A 39 -5.93 9.88 -9.04
N GLY A 40 -5.09 10.20 -10.04
CA GLY A 40 -4.57 11.54 -10.26
C GLY A 40 -5.69 12.58 -10.40
N LYS A 41 -6.69 12.33 -11.24
CA LYS A 41 -7.85 13.21 -11.41
C LYS A 41 -8.69 13.37 -10.14
N LEU A 42 -8.80 12.31 -9.33
CA LEU A 42 -9.52 12.35 -8.05
C LEU A 42 -8.75 13.18 -7.00
N SER A 43 -7.44 13.15 -7.03
CA SER A 43 -6.58 13.98 -6.18
C SER A 43 -6.69 15.47 -6.55
N ASP A 44 -6.65 15.80 -7.83
CA ASP A 44 -6.70 17.17 -8.32
C ASP A 44 -8.07 17.87 -8.09
N GLY A 45 -9.16 17.09 -8.06
CA GLY A 45 -10.53 17.62 -8.00
C GLY A 45 -11.02 18.07 -6.61
N LYS A 46 -10.32 17.77 -5.53
CA LYS A 46 -10.76 18.08 -4.16
C LYS A 46 -10.03 19.29 -3.57
N ASN A 47 -10.57 20.48 -3.86
CA ASN A 47 -10.08 21.77 -3.33
C ASN A 47 -10.37 22.02 -1.83
N GLU A 48 -11.00 21.11 -1.09
CA GLU A 48 -11.26 21.29 0.34
C GLU A 48 -10.11 20.77 1.20
N LYS A 49 -9.28 21.68 1.72
CA LYS A 49 -8.14 21.38 2.59
C LYS A 49 -8.47 20.42 3.75
N SER A 50 -9.63 20.56 4.40
CA SER A 50 -10.01 19.75 5.57
C SER A 50 -10.32 18.27 5.26
N GLY A 51 -10.74 17.94 4.03
CA GLY A 51 -10.98 16.55 3.61
C GLY A 51 -9.71 15.83 3.17
N ARG A 52 -8.75 16.58 2.64
CA ARG A 52 -7.50 16.08 2.07
C ARG A 52 -6.56 15.49 3.12
N GLU A 53 -6.48 16.11 4.31
CA GLU A 53 -5.64 15.64 5.41
C GLU A 53 -6.06 14.28 5.96
N LYS A 54 -7.37 13.98 6.03
CA LYS A 54 -7.90 12.72 6.55
C LYS A 54 -7.89 11.56 5.54
N LEU A 55 -7.80 11.88 4.25
CA LEU A 55 -7.89 10.90 3.18
C LEU A 55 -6.79 9.83 3.23
N PRO A 56 -5.49 10.16 3.45
CA PRO A 56 -4.44 9.16 3.59
C PRO A 56 -4.68 8.18 4.74
N THR A 57 -5.17 8.69 5.88
CA THR A 57 -5.48 7.86 7.05
C THR A 57 -6.61 6.87 6.77
N VAL A 58 -7.68 7.33 6.11
CA VAL A 58 -8.82 6.48 5.76
C VAL A 58 -8.41 5.41 4.74
N THR A 59 -7.68 5.81 3.69
CA THR A 59 -7.22 4.88 2.65
C THR A 59 -6.23 3.87 3.18
N ALA A 60 -5.29 4.27 4.04
CA ALA A 60 -4.37 3.36 4.72
C ALA A 60 -5.11 2.37 5.64
N SER A 61 -6.17 2.82 6.34
CA SER A 61 -6.99 1.93 7.15
C SER A 61 -7.73 0.90 6.31
N ILE A 62 -8.31 1.30 5.19
CA ILE A 62 -8.99 0.39 4.25
C ILE A 62 -8.00 -0.61 3.66
N ALA A 63 -6.82 -0.16 3.24
CA ALA A 63 -5.75 -1.02 2.75
C ALA A 63 -5.31 -2.02 3.84
N GLY A 64 -5.16 -1.57 5.08
CA GLY A 64 -4.84 -2.44 6.22
C GLY A 64 -5.87 -3.55 6.43
N VAL A 65 -7.17 -3.21 6.40
CA VAL A 65 -8.27 -4.20 6.48
C VAL A 65 -8.22 -5.18 5.29
N ALA A 66 -7.97 -4.68 4.08
CA ALA A 66 -7.86 -5.53 2.89
C ALA A 66 -6.68 -6.52 2.99
N PHE A 67 -5.53 -6.10 3.53
CA PHE A 67 -4.41 -6.99 3.82
C PHE A 67 -4.73 -8.04 4.88
N LEU A 68 -5.40 -7.66 5.95
CA LEU A 68 -5.87 -8.61 6.98
C LEU A 68 -6.79 -9.67 6.37
N LEU A 69 -7.78 -9.23 5.58
CA LEU A 69 -8.68 -10.14 4.88
C LEU A 69 -7.93 -11.04 3.90
N PHE A 70 -7.01 -10.49 3.12
CA PHE A 70 -6.18 -11.28 2.20
C PHE A 70 -5.34 -12.33 2.93
N GLY A 71 -4.82 -12.01 4.12
CA GLY A 71 -4.09 -12.96 4.96
C GLY A 71 -4.96 -14.10 5.47
N VAL A 72 -6.17 -13.81 5.99
CA VAL A 72 -7.03 -14.77 6.68
C VAL A 72 -7.89 -15.59 5.72
N VAL A 73 -8.40 -14.99 4.65
CA VAL A 73 -9.32 -15.66 3.70
C VAL A 73 -8.61 -16.77 2.94
N LYS A 74 -9.26 -17.92 2.82
CA LYS A 74 -8.79 -19.10 2.08
C LYS A 74 -9.66 -19.44 0.86
N PHE A 75 -10.80 -18.78 0.72
CA PHE A 75 -11.73 -19.03 -0.38
C PHE A 75 -11.19 -18.43 -1.68
N ARG A 76 -10.96 -19.27 -2.69
CA ARG A 76 -10.28 -18.93 -3.96
C ARG A 76 -10.79 -17.65 -4.62
N ALA A 77 -12.12 -17.56 -4.83
CA ALA A 77 -12.72 -16.43 -5.51
C ALA A 77 -12.54 -15.11 -4.71
N ALA A 78 -12.63 -15.16 -3.38
CA ALA A 78 -12.43 -13.97 -2.54
C ALA A 78 -10.97 -13.53 -2.53
N VAL A 79 -10.03 -14.48 -2.52
CA VAL A 79 -8.58 -14.15 -2.58
C VAL A 79 -8.24 -13.52 -3.93
N LEU A 80 -8.77 -14.04 -5.04
CA LEU A 80 -8.60 -13.43 -6.38
C LEU A 80 -9.19 -12.03 -6.44
N LEU A 81 -10.40 -11.83 -5.93
CA LEU A 81 -11.06 -10.53 -5.92
C LEU A 81 -10.27 -9.52 -5.07
N LEU A 82 -9.78 -9.92 -3.89
CA LEU A 82 -8.92 -9.08 -3.06
C LEU A 82 -7.63 -8.75 -3.78
N MET A 83 -6.99 -9.72 -4.46
CA MET A 83 -5.76 -9.49 -5.22
C MET A 83 -5.96 -8.44 -6.33
N LEU A 84 -7.12 -8.40 -6.98
CA LEU A 84 -7.44 -7.42 -8.03
C LEU A 84 -7.79 -6.03 -7.45
N ILE A 85 -8.33 -5.96 -6.24
CA ILE A 85 -8.69 -4.69 -5.59
C ILE A 85 -7.49 -4.06 -4.87
N LEU A 86 -6.57 -4.85 -4.34
CA LEU A 86 -5.42 -4.37 -3.58
C LEU A 86 -4.58 -3.31 -4.30
N PRO A 87 -4.30 -3.39 -5.64
CA PRO A 87 -3.57 -2.33 -6.34
C PRO A 87 -4.24 -0.97 -6.22
N LEU A 88 -5.57 -0.92 -6.32
CA LEU A 88 -6.33 0.33 -6.19
C LEU A 88 -6.21 0.92 -4.78
N LEU A 89 -6.31 0.05 -3.76
CA LEU A 89 -6.25 0.46 -2.36
C LEU A 89 -4.85 0.87 -1.91
N LEU A 90 -3.80 0.34 -2.55
CA LEU A 90 -2.41 0.67 -2.20
C LEU A 90 -1.90 1.91 -2.94
N ASN A 91 -2.27 2.08 -4.20
CA ASN A 91 -1.82 3.22 -4.98
C ASN A 91 -2.44 4.53 -4.51
N LEU A 92 -3.68 4.52 -4.03
CA LEU A 92 -4.35 5.74 -3.58
C LEU A 92 -3.61 6.42 -2.40
N PRO A 93 -3.23 5.73 -1.31
CA PRO A 93 -2.41 6.32 -0.25
C PRO A 93 -1.04 6.80 -0.75
N GLU A 94 -0.41 6.09 -1.66
CA GLU A 94 0.90 6.42 -2.24
C GLU A 94 0.85 7.76 -2.97
N TYR A 95 -0.16 7.97 -3.84
CA TYR A 95 -0.38 9.25 -4.52
C TYR A 95 -0.62 10.40 -3.56
N LEU A 96 -1.44 10.16 -2.53
CA LEU A 96 -1.75 11.18 -1.54
C LEU A 96 -0.53 11.55 -0.70
N LEU A 97 0.32 10.58 -0.36
CA LEU A 97 1.56 10.80 0.37
C LEU A 97 2.57 11.58 -0.47
N MET A 98 2.76 11.23 -1.74
CA MET A 98 3.63 11.97 -2.67
C MET A 98 3.22 13.44 -2.79
N ASP A 99 1.92 13.72 -2.85
CA ASP A 99 1.41 15.09 -2.91
C ASP A 99 1.69 15.85 -1.61
N LEU A 100 1.48 15.21 -0.45
CA LEU A 100 1.81 15.79 0.86
C LEU A 100 3.31 16.02 1.04
N GLU A 101 4.17 15.09 0.60
CA GLU A 101 5.62 15.24 0.63
C GLU A 101 6.08 16.45 -0.21
N ASN A 102 5.53 16.61 -1.42
CA ASN A 102 5.83 17.75 -2.26
C ASN A 102 5.38 19.06 -1.61
N GLN A 103 4.17 19.12 -1.05
CA GLN A 103 3.68 20.30 -0.34
C GLN A 103 4.54 20.64 0.86
N PHE A 104 4.94 19.65 1.66
CA PHE A 104 5.81 19.85 2.81
C PHE A 104 7.17 20.43 2.42
N VAL A 105 7.75 19.96 1.32
CA VAL A 105 9.03 20.46 0.82
C VAL A 105 8.88 21.87 0.24
N ASP A 106 7.76 22.18 -0.40
CA ASP A 106 7.47 23.51 -0.93
C ASP A 106 7.23 24.53 0.21
N GLU A 107 6.50 24.15 1.26
CA GLU A 107 6.25 24.99 2.44
C GLU A 107 7.52 25.26 3.26
N ALA A 108 8.47 24.31 3.25
CA ALA A 108 9.76 24.48 3.95
C ALA A 108 10.72 25.47 3.26
N GLU A 109 10.31 26.13 2.16
CA GLU A 109 11.10 27.09 1.37
C GLU A 109 12.50 26.57 0.98
N CYS A 110 12.69 25.27 0.88
CA CYS A 110 13.96 24.59 0.65
C CYS A 110 14.43 24.64 -0.83
N GLY A 111 14.15 25.70 -1.57
CA GLY A 111 14.34 25.83 -3.02
C GLY A 111 15.58 25.11 -3.61
N SER A 112 16.79 25.44 -3.13
CA SER A 112 18.03 24.81 -3.60
C SER A 112 18.29 23.40 -3.01
N GLN A 113 17.59 23.00 -1.94
CA GLN A 113 17.78 21.73 -1.22
C GLN A 113 16.60 20.76 -1.41
N ARG A 114 15.61 21.12 -2.24
CA ARG A 114 14.41 20.30 -2.50
C ARG A 114 14.76 18.86 -2.86
N ALA A 115 15.67 18.66 -3.80
CA ALA A 115 16.09 17.32 -4.23
C ALA A 115 16.73 16.50 -3.09
N ALA A 116 17.53 17.14 -2.26
CA ALA A 116 18.15 16.49 -1.11
C ALA A 116 17.12 16.08 -0.07
N MET A 117 16.13 16.92 0.20
CA MET A 117 15.07 16.66 1.18
C MET A 117 14.16 15.50 0.72
N LEU A 118 13.72 15.49 -0.54
CA LEU A 118 12.98 14.38 -1.13
C LEU A 118 13.80 13.09 -1.12
N SER A 119 15.10 13.15 -1.37
CA SER A 119 15.98 11.98 -1.29
C SER A 119 16.04 11.39 0.12
N VAL A 120 16.11 12.23 1.15
CA VAL A 120 16.12 11.78 2.56
C VAL A 120 14.76 11.13 2.93
N LEU A 121 13.65 11.73 2.51
CA LEU A 121 12.32 11.14 2.72
C LEU A 121 12.21 9.77 2.04
N ASN A 122 12.61 9.65 0.79
CA ASN A 122 12.63 8.38 0.05
C ASN A 122 13.55 7.33 0.71
N MET A 123 14.70 7.74 1.24
CA MET A 123 15.56 6.82 2.01
C MET A 123 14.85 6.30 3.26
N GLY A 124 14.08 7.14 3.96
CA GLY A 124 13.26 6.74 5.10
C GLY A 124 12.19 5.71 4.70
N VAL A 125 11.48 5.95 3.61
CA VAL A 125 10.48 5.02 3.06
C VAL A 125 11.13 3.68 2.71
N ASN A 126 12.24 3.69 1.97
CA ASN A 126 12.97 2.49 1.59
C ASN A 126 13.45 1.69 2.81
N LEU A 127 13.90 2.36 3.87
CA LEU A 127 14.29 1.70 5.11
C LEU A 127 13.11 0.97 5.76
N VAL A 128 11.94 1.61 5.85
CA VAL A 128 10.71 1.00 6.36
C VAL A 128 10.30 -0.19 5.50
N GLU A 129 10.41 -0.11 4.17
CA GLU A 129 10.14 -1.23 3.27
C GLU A 129 11.08 -2.41 3.52
N ILE A 130 12.39 -2.17 3.63
CA ILE A 130 13.38 -3.23 3.92
C ILE A 130 13.07 -3.91 5.26
N LEU A 131 12.76 -3.15 6.30
CA LEU A 131 12.41 -3.69 7.60
C LEU A 131 11.13 -4.51 7.55
N THR A 132 10.10 -4.02 6.84
CA THR A 132 8.83 -4.70 6.66
C THR A 132 8.99 -6.00 5.88
N LEU A 133 9.77 -6.00 4.79
CA LEU A 133 10.07 -7.20 4.01
C LEU A 133 10.87 -8.22 4.83
N SER A 134 11.87 -7.76 5.59
CA SER A 134 12.68 -8.64 6.44
C SER A 134 11.85 -9.30 7.53
N ALA A 135 10.99 -8.54 8.20
CA ALA A 135 10.04 -9.08 9.18
C ALA A 135 9.05 -10.06 8.54
N SER A 136 8.53 -9.72 7.35
CA SER A 136 7.63 -10.59 6.61
C SER A 136 8.30 -11.89 6.18
N ALA A 137 9.54 -11.84 5.68
CA ALA A 137 10.31 -13.04 5.32
C ALA A 137 10.58 -13.95 6.53
N PHE A 138 10.74 -13.38 7.72
CA PHE A 138 10.82 -14.17 8.94
C PHE A 138 9.50 -14.84 9.29
N LEU A 139 8.38 -14.14 9.11
CA LEU A 139 7.04 -14.65 9.41
C LEU A 139 6.59 -15.75 8.44
N THR A 140 7.14 -15.83 7.21
CA THR A 140 6.83 -16.93 6.28
C THR A 140 7.19 -18.30 6.86
N LYS A 141 8.20 -18.37 7.74
CA LYS A 141 8.57 -19.62 8.44
C LYS A 141 7.45 -20.17 9.33
N ILE A 142 6.55 -19.31 9.79
CA ILE A 142 5.37 -19.66 10.59
C ILE A 142 4.18 -19.94 9.69
N GLY A 143 4.06 -19.20 8.60
CA GLY A 143 3.02 -19.33 7.58
C GLY A 143 2.79 -18.04 6.84
N ILE A 144 2.62 -18.12 5.53
CA ILE A 144 2.49 -16.97 4.63
C ILE A 144 1.35 -16.01 5.02
N GLN A 145 0.27 -16.52 5.61
CA GLN A 145 -0.84 -15.70 6.07
C GLN A 145 -0.42 -14.65 7.11
N TRP A 146 0.57 -14.97 7.95
CA TRP A 146 1.04 -14.08 9.01
C TRP A 146 1.77 -12.85 8.47
N CYS A 147 2.40 -12.96 7.29
CA CYS A 147 3.01 -11.82 6.63
C CYS A 147 1.97 -10.75 6.30
N PHE A 148 0.85 -11.17 5.69
CA PHE A 148 -0.23 -10.26 5.30
C PHE A 148 -0.98 -9.71 6.51
N VAL A 149 -1.21 -10.53 7.55
CA VAL A 149 -1.81 -10.09 8.81
C VAL A 149 -0.92 -9.05 9.50
N PHE A 150 0.38 -9.29 9.56
CA PHE A 150 1.35 -8.36 10.14
C PHE A 150 1.31 -7.00 9.44
N VAL A 151 1.39 -6.98 8.10
CA VAL A 151 1.35 -5.73 7.33
C VAL A 151 0.01 -5.03 7.47
N GLY A 152 -1.09 -5.77 7.47
CA GLY A 152 -2.42 -5.21 7.70
C GLY A 152 -2.54 -4.54 9.08
N CYS A 153 -2.08 -5.20 10.15
CA CYS A 153 -2.03 -4.62 11.49
C CYS A 153 -1.11 -3.39 11.53
N PHE A 154 0.05 -3.46 10.91
CA PHE A 154 1.01 -2.36 10.87
C PHE A 154 0.43 -1.12 10.19
N LEU A 155 -0.23 -1.27 9.04
CA LEU A 155 -0.91 -0.18 8.35
C LEU A 155 -2.03 0.44 9.20
N MET A 156 -2.81 -0.38 9.91
CA MET A 156 -3.87 0.13 10.81
C MET A 156 -3.30 0.90 11.99
N VAL A 157 -2.18 0.45 12.56
CA VAL A 157 -1.49 1.17 13.66
C VAL A 157 -0.97 2.52 13.16
N ILE A 158 -0.31 2.55 12.01
CA ILE A 158 0.17 3.79 11.39
C ILE A 158 -0.99 4.74 11.11
N ALA A 159 -2.06 4.27 10.49
CA ALA A 159 -3.24 5.08 10.21
C ALA A 159 -3.85 5.67 11.51
N HIS A 160 -3.90 4.87 12.59
CA HIS A 160 -4.38 5.35 13.88
C HIS A 160 -3.46 6.41 14.51
N LEU A 161 -2.14 6.24 14.43
CA LEU A 161 -1.18 7.23 14.91
C LEU A 161 -1.29 8.54 14.14
N PHE A 162 -1.39 8.48 12.81
CA PHE A 162 -1.63 9.66 11.97
C PHE A 162 -2.92 10.38 12.33
N ALA A 163 -4.00 9.65 12.55
CA ALA A 163 -5.28 10.23 12.98
C ALA A 163 -5.20 10.96 14.33
N ARG A 164 -4.26 10.59 15.21
CA ARG A 164 -4.02 11.27 16.48
C ARG A 164 -3.19 12.54 16.35
N ILE A 165 -2.25 12.56 15.44
CA ILE A 165 -1.37 13.72 15.20
C ILE A 165 -2.13 14.86 14.51
N GLN A 166 -3.13 14.52 13.70
CA GLN A 166 -3.99 15.49 13.00
C GLN A 166 -5.08 16.14 13.87
N LYS A 167 -5.20 15.76 15.13
CA LYS A 167 -6.12 16.38 16.12
C LYS A 167 -5.41 17.40 16.97
#